data_976eceb7be3a29581627b77ab1a68a50
#
_entry.id   976eceb7be3a29581627b77ab1a68a50
#
_cell.length_a   1.000
_cell.length_b   1.000
_cell.length_c   1.000
_cell.angle_alpha   90.00
_cell.angle_beta   90.00
_cell.angle_gamma   90.00
#
_symmetry.space_group_name_H-M   'P 1'
#
loop_
_entity.id
_entity.type
_entity.pdbx_description
1 polymer ?
#
loop_
_entity_poly.entity_id
_entity_poly.type
_entity_poly.pdbx_seq_one_letter_code
_entity_poly.pdbx_strand_id
1 'polypeptide(L)'
;MDINNTKKPANYLFKVINKTKQYIDKTIDFHEYKTAYLTADGRRVANIAKKEYLVTEQNRVYELNQFWASKMVFDDTMALFDLSAAFAYTYSEIKRQRNLLDFDDLILYTRRLFSQPDTMGWVLSQLNVSLSHILVDEAQDTSPAQWDILRLLAGDFFTDGATAARQHSLFVVGDTKQSIYGFQGADPRAFATSRDDLAP
;
A
#
# COMPACT_ATOMS: atom_id res chain seq x y z
N MET A 1 1.14 21.97 -7.31
CA MET A 1 0.16 21.18 -8.06
C MET A 1 -1.06 21.04 -7.18
N ASP A 2 -2.17 21.60 -7.59
CA ASP A 2 -3.34 21.83 -6.74
C ASP A 2 -4.20 20.56 -6.66
N ILE A 3 -4.16 19.86 -5.52
CA ILE A 3 -4.88 18.61 -5.25
C ILE A 3 -6.41 18.83 -5.19
N ASN A 4 -6.87 20.07 -5.22
CA ASN A 4 -8.28 20.40 -5.12
C ASN A 4 -9.09 20.25 -6.43
N ASN A 5 -8.45 19.98 -7.56
CA ASN A 5 -9.14 19.92 -8.86
C ASN A 5 -9.62 18.52 -9.26
N THR A 6 -9.26 17.47 -8.51
CA THR A 6 -9.68 16.07 -8.79
C THR A 6 -10.99 15.66 -8.13
N LYS A 7 -11.54 16.49 -7.19
CA LYS A 7 -12.78 16.17 -6.46
C LYS A 7 -14.08 16.50 -7.23
N LYS A 8 -14.03 17.26 -8.32
CA LYS A 8 -15.25 17.70 -9.03
C LYS A 8 -15.97 16.59 -9.82
N PRO A 9 -15.30 15.67 -10.58
CA PRO A 9 -16.03 14.64 -11.32
C PRO A 9 -16.66 13.57 -10.41
N ALA A 10 -16.05 13.21 -9.30
CA ALA A 10 -16.62 12.28 -8.34
C ALA A 10 -17.91 12.81 -7.70
N ASN A 11 -17.93 14.07 -7.29
CA ASN A 11 -19.12 14.71 -6.71
C ASN A 11 -20.30 14.81 -7.69
N TYR A 12 -20.05 14.96 -8.98
CA TYR A 12 -21.13 14.99 -9.97
C TYR A 12 -21.74 13.60 -10.18
N LEU A 13 -20.91 12.59 -10.32
CA LEU A 13 -21.34 11.18 -10.40
C LEU A 13 -22.13 10.77 -9.14
N PHE A 14 -21.65 11.13 -7.94
CA PHE A 14 -22.38 10.89 -6.68
C PHE A 14 -23.76 11.55 -6.64
N LYS A 15 -23.89 12.78 -7.12
CA LYS A 15 -25.19 13.47 -7.20
C LYS A 15 -26.14 12.78 -8.17
N VAL A 16 -25.66 12.33 -9.33
CA VAL A 16 -26.46 11.60 -10.32
C VAL A 16 -26.90 10.26 -9.73
N ILE A 17 -25.99 9.51 -9.10
CA ILE A 17 -26.25 8.21 -8.49
C ILE A 17 -27.31 8.33 -7.38
N ASN A 18 -27.16 9.26 -6.46
CA ASN A 18 -28.10 9.44 -5.37
C ASN A 18 -29.50 9.93 -5.87
N LYS A 19 -29.54 10.71 -6.93
CA LYS A 19 -30.80 11.14 -7.55
C LYS A 19 -31.50 9.98 -8.25
N THR A 20 -30.74 9.10 -8.92
CA THR A 20 -31.28 7.89 -9.56
C THR A 20 -31.77 6.89 -8.51
N LYS A 21 -31.04 6.74 -7.37
CA LYS A 21 -31.47 5.94 -6.23
C LYS A 21 -32.80 6.42 -5.67
N GLN A 22 -32.97 7.72 -5.43
CA GLN A 22 -34.22 8.29 -4.94
C GLN A 22 -35.43 8.07 -5.87
N TYR A 23 -35.20 7.98 -7.18
CA TYR A 23 -36.25 7.68 -8.16
C TYR A 23 -36.62 6.19 -8.17
N ILE A 24 -35.64 5.30 -8.06
CA ILE A 24 -35.84 3.82 -8.02
C ILE A 24 -36.50 3.41 -6.71
N ASP A 25 -36.05 3.90 -5.57
CA ASP A 25 -36.60 3.56 -4.24
C ASP A 25 -38.04 4.01 -4.02
N LYS A 26 -38.55 4.97 -4.82
CA LYS A 26 -39.92 5.49 -4.68
C LYS A 26 -40.96 4.83 -5.55
N THR A 27 -40.55 4.13 -6.61
CA THR A 27 -41.51 3.71 -7.66
C THR A 27 -41.61 2.20 -7.85
N ILE A 28 -40.55 1.44 -7.59
CA ILE A 28 -40.53 -0.03 -7.73
C ILE A 28 -39.44 -0.55 -6.81
N ASP A 29 -39.71 -1.62 -6.05
CA ASP A 29 -38.65 -2.35 -5.38
C ASP A 29 -37.73 -2.97 -6.43
N PHE A 30 -36.57 -2.33 -6.61
CA PHE A 30 -35.58 -2.78 -7.60
C PHE A 30 -35.13 -4.21 -7.35
N HIS A 31 -35.17 -4.69 -6.11
CA HIS A 31 -34.82 -6.05 -5.76
C HIS A 31 -35.83 -7.03 -6.36
N GLU A 32 -37.09 -6.76 -6.23
CA GLU A 32 -38.17 -7.57 -6.78
C GLU A 32 -38.17 -7.51 -8.32
N TYR A 33 -38.04 -6.32 -8.89
CA TYR A 33 -37.96 -6.13 -10.34
C TYR A 33 -36.77 -6.85 -10.97
N LYS A 34 -35.63 -6.83 -10.32
CA LYS A 34 -34.41 -7.52 -10.74
C LYS A 34 -34.60 -9.02 -10.87
N THR A 35 -35.37 -9.66 -9.97
CA THR A 35 -35.56 -11.12 -9.98
C THR A 35 -36.28 -11.64 -11.22
N ALA A 36 -37.01 -10.78 -11.93
CA ALA A 36 -37.64 -11.14 -13.21
C ALA A 36 -36.63 -11.33 -14.35
N TYR A 37 -35.46 -10.69 -14.26
CA TYR A 37 -34.45 -10.62 -15.32
C TYR A 37 -33.13 -11.28 -14.98
N LEU A 38 -32.80 -11.35 -13.70
CA LEU A 38 -31.54 -11.90 -13.20
C LEU A 38 -31.78 -12.99 -12.17
N THR A 39 -30.87 -13.95 -12.11
CA THR A 39 -30.79 -14.96 -11.06
C THR A 39 -30.31 -14.35 -9.75
N ALA A 40 -30.40 -15.07 -8.63
CA ALA A 40 -29.96 -14.59 -7.33
C ALA A 40 -28.48 -14.18 -7.29
N ASP A 41 -27.66 -14.84 -8.08
CA ASP A 41 -26.22 -14.53 -8.26
C ASP A 41 -25.93 -13.44 -9.31
N GLY A 42 -26.97 -12.78 -9.82
CA GLY A 42 -26.85 -11.64 -10.74
C GLY A 42 -26.60 -11.99 -12.20
N ARG A 43 -26.65 -13.28 -12.58
CA ARG A 43 -26.57 -13.70 -13.98
C ARG A 43 -27.90 -13.50 -14.68
N ARG A 44 -27.87 -13.34 -16.02
CA ARG A 44 -29.08 -13.23 -16.84
C ARG A 44 -29.91 -14.51 -16.82
N VAL A 45 -31.23 -14.39 -16.67
CA VAL A 45 -32.15 -15.52 -16.77
C VAL A 45 -32.17 -16.04 -18.20
N ALA A 46 -31.94 -17.35 -18.38
CA ALA A 46 -31.79 -17.95 -19.72
C ALA A 46 -33.08 -18.01 -20.54
N ASN A 47 -34.25 -18.10 -19.90
CA ASN A 47 -35.55 -18.34 -20.55
C ASN A 47 -36.42 -17.10 -20.64
N ILE A 48 -35.83 -15.92 -20.83
CA ILE A 48 -36.61 -14.72 -21.09
C ILE A 48 -37.24 -14.86 -22.48
N ALA A 49 -38.50 -14.48 -22.61
CA ALA A 49 -39.18 -14.54 -23.92
C ALA A 49 -38.37 -13.74 -24.96
N LYS A 50 -38.07 -14.35 -26.12
CA LYS A 50 -37.21 -13.79 -27.16
C LYS A 50 -37.84 -12.57 -27.89
N LYS A 51 -38.48 -11.69 -27.15
CA LYS A 51 -38.96 -10.39 -27.64
C LYS A 51 -37.88 -9.36 -27.42
N GLU A 52 -37.53 -8.61 -28.43
CA GLU A 52 -36.42 -7.65 -28.45
C GLU A 52 -36.44 -6.68 -27.25
N TYR A 53 -37.64 -6.16 -26.95
CA TYR A 53 -37.78 -5.25 -25.81
C TYR A 53 -37.45 -5.89 -24.43
N LEU A 54 -37.73 -7.21 -24.23
CA LEU A 54 -37.43 -7.92 -23.01
C LEU A 54 -35.91 -8.20 -22.89
N VAL A 55 -35.26 -8.49 -23.99
CA VAL A 55 -33.79 -8.65 -24.05
C VAL A 55 -33.09 -7.32 -23.77
N THR A 56 -33.59 -6.24 -24.35
CA THR A 56 -33.06 -4.89 -24.07
C THR A 56 -33.20 -4.51 -22.61
N GLU A 57 -34.37 -4.78 -22.02
CA GLU A 57 -34.60 -4.50 -20.62
C GLU A 57 -33.76 -5.39 -19.70
N GLN A 58 -33.58 -6.66 -20.01
CA GLN A 58 -32.68 -7.55 -19.29
C GLN A 58 -31.25 -7.03 -19.29
N ASN A 59 -30.75 -6.53 -20.40
CA ASN A 59 -29.42 -5.95 -20.50
C ASN A 59 -29.33 -4.69 -19.62
N ARG A 60 -30.31 -3.82 -19.67
CA ARG A 60 -30.37 -2.61 -18.82
C ARG A 60 -30.36 -2.97 -17.32
N VAL A 61 -31.15 -3.94 -16.90
CA VAL A 61 -31.21 -4.39 -15.51
C VAL A 61 -29.90 -5.04 -15.08
N TYR A 62 -29.25 -5.79 -15.99
CA TYR A 62 -27.94 -6.38 -15.72
C TYR A 62 -26.88 -5.30 -15.50
N GLU A 63 -26.79 -4.30 -16.36
CA GLU A 63 -25.85 -3.18 -16.24
C GLU A 63 -26.07 -2.38 -14.95
N LEU A 64 -27.33 -2.10 -14.62
CA LEU A 64 -27.68 -1.45 -13.36
C LEU A 64 -27.24 -2.28 -12.14
N ASN A 65 -27.44 -3.59 -12.18
CA ASN A 65 -27.02 -4.47 -11.11
C ASN A 65 -25.48 -4.49 -10.93
N GLN A 66 -24.73 -4.52 -12.03
CA GLN A 66 -23.27 -4.42 -12.00
C GLN A 66 -22.83 -3.07 -11.42
N PHE A 67 -23.48 -2.00 -11.84
CA PHE A 67 -23.19 -0.67 -11.31
C PHE A 67 -23.47 -0.56 -9.80
N TRP A 68 -24.58 -1.11 -9.32
CA TRP A 68 -24.91 -1.17 -7.89
C TRP A 68 -23.86 -1.97 -7.09
N ALA A 69 -23.47 -3.13 -7.59
CA ALA A 69 -22.44 -3.94 -6.94
C ALA A 69 -21.12 -3.19 -6.84
N SER A 70 -20.71 -2.53 -7.91
CA SER A 70 -19.50 -1.70 -7.92
C SER A 70 -19.60 -0.52 -6.95
N LYS A 71 -20.78 0.10 -6.86
CA LYS A 71 -21.01 1.18 -5.91
C LYS A 71 -20.91 0.72 -4.46
N MET A 72 -21.50 -0.42 -4.12
CA MET A 72 -21.39 -0.98 -2.77
C MET A 72 -19.94 -1.26 -2.39
N VAL A 73 -19.19 -1.92 -3.28
CA VAL A 73 -17.75 -2.17 -3.05
C VAL A 73 -16.98 -0.87 -2.85
N PHE A 74 -17.31 0.17 -3.63
CA PHE A 74 -16.67 1.48 -3.47
C PHE A 74 -17.00 2.11 -2.11
N ASP A 75 -18.28 2.14 -1.73
CA ASP A 75 -18.72 2.74 -0.47
C ASP A 75 -18.09 1.99 0.74
N ASP A 76 -18.08 0.66 0.72
CA ASP A 76 -17.47 -0.16 1.76
C ASP A 76 -15.94 0.04 1.83
N THR A 77 -15.29 0.17 0.67
CA THR A 77 -13.86 0.45 0.58
C THR A 77 -13.54 1.83 1.17
N MET A 78 -14.34 2.86 0.84
CA MET A 78 -14.15 4.19 1.40
C MET A 78 -14.35 4.21 2.92
N ALA A 79 -15.37 3.51 3.43
CA ALA A 79 -15.59 3.38 4.87
C ALA A 79 -14.41 2.67 5.56
N LEU A 80 -13.82 1.65 4.92
CA LEU A 80 -12.65 0.97 5.43
C LEU A 80 -11.42 1.90 5.45
N PHE A 81 -11.21 2.72 4.43
CA PHE A 81 -10.14 3.71 4.42
C PHE A 81 -10.30 4.75 5.53
N ASP A 82 -11.51 5.27 5.75
CA ASP A 82 -11.78 6.23 6.81
C ASP A 82 -11.52 5.62 8.20
N LEU A 83 -11.97 4.39 8.41
CA LEU A 83 -11.72 3.64 9.65
C LEU A 83 -10.22 3.40 9.86
N SER A 84 -9.51 2.97 8.80
CA SER A 84 -8.07 2.71 8.86
C SER A 84 -7.27 3.98 9.16
N ALA A 85 -7.65 5.11 8.56
CA ALA A 85 -7.03 6.40 8.83
C ALA A 85 -7.26 6.85 10.28
N ALA A 86 -8.49 6.71 10.77
CA ALA A 86 -8.81 7.04 12.17
C ALA A 86 -8.06 6.14 13.16
N PHE A 87 -7.95 4.85 12.85
CA PHE A 87 -7.18 3.90 13.66
C PHE A 87 -5.69 4.28 13.69
N ALA A 88 -5.07 4.49 12.52
CA ALA A 88 -3.66 4.84 12.41
C ALA A 88 -3.34 6.16 13.15
N TYR A 89 -4.22 7.16 13.01
CA TYR A 89 -4.10 8.42 13.74
C TYR A 89 -4.15 8.20 15.26
N THR A 90 -5.17 7.49 15.73
CA THR A 90 -5.38 7.24 17.17
C THR A 90 -4.23 6.42 17.76
N TYR A 91 -3.78 5.40 17.04
CA TYR A 91 -2.64 4.57 17.44
C TYR A 91 -1.36 5.40 17.59
N SER A 92 -1.06 6.23 16.59
CA SER A 92 0.10 7.12 16.62
C SER A 92 0.01 8.14 17.78
N GLU A 93 -1.17 8.69 18.02
CA GLU A 93 -1.40 9.63 19.11
C GLU A 93 -1.23 8.99 20.50
N ILE A 94 -1.71 7.77 20.70
CA ILE A 94 -1.50 7.00 21.94
C ILE A 94 -0.01 6.72 22.17
N LYS A 95 0.72 6.32 21.12
CA LYS A 95 2.19 6.12 21.20
C LYS A 95 2.89 7.42 21.65
N ARG A 96 2.53 8.53 20.98
CA ARG A 96 3.10 9.84 21.28
C ARG A 96 2.85 10.29 22.74
N GLN A 97 1.62 10.14 23.22
CA GLN A 97 1.24 10.53 24.59
C GLN A 97 1.94 9.69 25.66
N ARG A 98 2.22 8.42 25.35
CA ARG A 98 2.86 7.48 26.26
C ARG A 98 4.38 7.41 26.08
N ASN A 99 4.95 8.17 25.14
CA ASN A 99 6.38 8.09 24.76
C ASN A 99 6.80 6.65 24.40
N LEU A 100 5.95 5.94 23.66
CA LEU A 100 6.21 4.58 23.21
C LEU A 100 6.59 4.58 21.72
N LEU A 101 7.49 3.68 21.37
CA LEU A 101 7.85 3.36 19.99
C LEU A 101 7.62 1.87 19.77
N ASP A 102 7.12 1.52 18.60
CA ASP A 102 7.14 0.14 18.12
C ASP A 102 8.39 -0.12 17.26
N PHE A 103 8.55 -1.36 16.80
CA PHE A 103 9.73 -1.75 16.01
C PHE A 103 9.77 -1.02 14.66
N ASP A 104 8.63 -0.75 14.04
CA ASP A 104 8.55 -0.02 12.77
C ASP A 104 8.98 1.44 12.97
N ASP A 105 8.58 2.08 14.08
CA ASP A 105 9.03 3.42 14.42
C ASP A 105 10.56 3.48 14.57
N LEU A 106 11.18 2.49 15.21
CA LEU A 106 12.63 2.45 15.36
C LEU A 106 13.34 2.41 14.01
N ILE A 107 12.85 1.58 13.08
CA ILE A 107 13.39 1.49 11.73
C ILE A 107 13.19 2.82 10.97
N LEU A 108 11.97 3.35 10.97
CA LEU A 108 11.64 4.57 10.24
C LEU A 108 12.39 5.80 10.79
N TYR A 109 12.51 5.94 12.10
CA TYR A 109 13.25 7.05 12.72
C TYR A 109 14.74 6.93 12.47
N THR A 110 15.31 5.72 12.54
CA THR A 110 16.71 5.47 12.19
C THR A 110 16.99 5.84 10.74
N ARG A 111 16.13 5.37 9.81
CA ARG A 111 16.23 5.74 8.39
C ARG A 111 16.18 7.25 8.18
N ARG A 112 15.22 7.93 8.85
CA ARG A 112 15.09 9.39 8.76
C ARG A 112 16.31 10.12 9.33
N LEU A 113 16.85 9.63 10.44
CA LEU A 113 18.04 10.18 11.08
C LEU A 113 19.24 10.10 10.15
N PHE A 114 19.48 8.95 9.54
CA PHE A 114 20.60 8.72 8.64
C PHE A 114 20.43 9.36 7.25
N SER A 115 19.21 9.68 6.85
CA SER A 115 18.95 10.41 5.62
C SER A 115 19.38 11.88 5.66
N GLN A 116 19.77 12.39 6.83
CA GLN A 116 20.29 13.76 7.00
C GLN A 116 21.82 13.70 7.14
N PRO A 117 22.59 14.16 6.12
CA PRO A 117 24.05 14.00 6.10
C PRO A 117 24.75 14.54 7.35
N ASP A 118 24.38 15.74 7.80
CA ASP A 118 24.97 16.38 8.98
C ASP A 118 24.70 15.58 10.26
N THR A 119 23.49 15.02 10.38
CA THR A 119 23.08 14.25 11.54
C THR A 119 23.73 12.87 11.53
N MET A 120 23.84 12.23 10.38
CA MET A 120 24.51 10.93 10.26
C MET A 120 25.96 11.01 10.68
N GLY A 121 26.73 11.98 10.16
CA GLY A 121 28.14 12.20 10.52
C GLY A 121 28.29 12.45 12.02
N TRP A 122 27.40 13.22 12.63
CA TRP A 122 27.40 13.46 14.06
C TRP A 122 27.10 12.19 14.87
N VAL A 123 26.07 11.41 14.50
CA VAL A 123 25.71 10.16 15.17
C VAL A 123 26.87 9.17 15.12
N LEU A 124 27.46 8.96 13.95
CA LEU A 124 28.62 8.08 13.80
C LEU A 124 29.81 8.54 14.65
N SER A 125 30.05 9.84 14.75
CA SER A 125 31.10 10.38 15.61
C SER A 125 30.81 10.20 17.10
N GLN A 126 29.56 10.33 17.54
CA GLN A 126 29.16 10.12 18.93
C GLN A 126 29.24 8.64 19.34
N LEU A 127 28.91 7.74 18.44
CA LEU A 127 29.06 6.31 18.68
C LEU A 127 30.52 5.85 18.67
N ASN A 128 31.45 6.73 18.31
CA ASN A 128 32.89 6.46 18.18
C ASN A 128 33.18 5.19 17.35
N VAL A 129 32.26 4.90 16.42
CA VAL A 129 32.29 3.68 15.63
C VAL A 129 32.75 4.02 14.22
N SER A 130 33.99 3.68 13.91
CA SER A 130 34.39 3.49 12.52
C SER A 130 33.91 2.12 12.08
N LEU A 131 32.75 2.04 11.41
CA LEU A 131 32.30 0.80 10.80
C LEU A 131 33.30 0.44 9.69
N SER A 132 33.94 -0.71 9.82
CA SER A 132 34.80 -1.26 8.77
C SER A 132 34.15 -2.41 8.05
N HIS A 133 33.33 -3.19 8.74
CA HIS A 133 32.71 -4.39 8.20
C HIS A 133 31.24 -4.45 8.58
N ILE A 134 30.40 -4.79 7.61
CA ILE A 134 28.97 -5.03 7.81
C ILE A 134 28.68 -6.46 7.35
N LEU A 135 28.05 -7.24 8.23
CA LEU A 135 27.54 -8.57 7.95
C LEU A 135 26.01 -8.55 8.05
N VAL A 136 25.33 -8.90 6.99
CA VAL A 136 23.89 -9.08 6.95
C VAL A 136 23.58 -10.56 6.74
N ASP A 137 22.91 -11.14 7.72
CA ASP A 137 22.43 -12.52 7.66
C ASP A 137 20.91 -12.52 7.42
N GLU A 138 20.36 -13.59 6.85
CA GLU A 138 18.92 -13.73 6.53
C GLU A 138 18.38 -12.54 5.71
N ALA A 139 19.16 -12.09 4.74
CA ALA A 139 18.91 -10.87 3.98
C ALA A 139 17.55 -10.87 3.24
N GLN A 140 16.97 -12.04 2.93
CA GLN A 140 15.65 -12.18 2.34
C GLN A 140 14.51 -11.72 3.27
N ASP A 141 14.75 -11.66 4.57
CA ASP A 141 13.77 -11.23 5.58
C ASP A 141 13.90 -9.75 5.97
N THR A 142 14.80 -9.04 5.29
CA THR A 142 15.04 -7.62 5.50
C THR A 142 14.02 -6.78 4.72
N SER A 143 13.45 -5.77 5.37
CA SER A 143 12.52 -4.83 4.74
C SER A 143 13.26 -3.79 3.87
N PRO A 144 12.58 -3.16 2.88
CA PRO A 144 13.17 -2.08 2.09
C PRO A 144 13.72 -0.91 2.94
N ALA A 145 13.03 -0.57 4.03
CA ALA A 145 13.47 0.50 4.94
C ALA A 145 14.78 0.15 5.68
N GLN A 146 14.96 -1.11 6.04
CA GLN A 146 16.22 -1.61 6.62
C GLN A 146 17.35 -1.61 5.57
N TRP A 147 17.04 -1.99 4.32
CA TRP A 147 18.00 -1.86 3.21
C TRP A 147 18.44 -0.42 2.97
N ASP A 148 17.52 0.55 3.07
CA ASP A 148 17.89 1.97 2.97
C ASP A 148 18.88 2.38 4.07
N ILE A 149 18.68 1.91 5.32
CA ILE A 149 19.61 2.15 6.43
C ILE A 149 20.99 1.54 6.14
N LEU A 150 21.01 0.29 5.64
CA LEU A 150 22.26 -0.40 5.29
C LEU A 150 23.01 0.34 4.17
N ARG A 151 22.31 0.83 3.14
CA ARG A 151 22.91 1.63 2.06
C ARG A 151 23.50 2.93 2.58
N LEU A 152 22.80 3.62 3.49
CA LEU A 152 23.29 4.85 4.10
C LEU A 152 24.54 4.60 4.95
N LEU A 153 24.57 3.52 5.73
CA LEU A 153 25.74 3.13 6.54
C LEU A 153 26.94 2.67 5.69
N ALA A 154 26.67 2.00 4.57
CA ALA A 154 27.70 1.50 3.67
C ALA A 154 28.12 2.53 2.58
N GLY A 155 27.45 3.68 2.50
CA GLY A 155 27.66 4.67 1.45
C GLY A 155 29.11 5.09 1.28
N ASP A 156 29.84 5.25 2.38
CA ASP A 156 31.25 5.61 2.38
C ASP A 156 32.21 4.45 2.02
N PHE A 157 31.70 3.20 2.01
CA PHE A 157 32.53 2.03 1.71
C PHE A 157 32.94 1.93 0.24
N PHE A 158 32.13 2.52 -0.63
CA PHE A 158 32.24 2.40 -2.08
C PHE A 158 32.58 3.72 -2.79
N THR A 159 32.81 4.80 -2.02
CA THR A 159 33.25 6.08 -2.62
C THR A 159 34.73 6.05 -2.95
N ASP A 160 35.07 6.40 -4.19
CA ASP A 160 36.43 6.57 -4.69
C ASP A 160 37.18 7.66 -3.91
N GLY A 161 37.81 7.33 -2.83
CA GLY A 161 38.52 8.29 -1.99
C GLY A 161 38.65 7.87 -0.52
N ALA A 162 37.99 6.80 -0.13
CA ALA A 162 38.27 6.16 1.15
C ALA A 162 39.75 5.79 1.16
N THR A 163 40.51 6.53 1.97
CA THR A 163 41.96 6.35 2.12
C THR A 163 42.32 4.88 2.12
N ALA A 164 43.20 4.45 1.23
CA ALA A 164 43.66 3.08 1.00
C ALA A 164 44.17 2.32 2.26
N ALA A 165 44.01 2.93 3.44
CA ALA A 165 44.42 2.40 4.73
C ALA A 165 43.31 1.62 5.48
N ARG A 166 42.03 1.69 5.06
CA ARG A 166 40.93 0.97 5.72
C ARG A 166 40.22 0.06 4.71
N GLN A 167 40.33 -1.24 4.93
CA GLN A 167 39.55 -2.22 4.15
C GLN A 167 38.12 -2.23 4.72
N HIS A 168 37.18 -1.77 3.93
CA HIS A 168 35.75 -1.88 4.23
C HIS A 168 35.20 -3.14 3.54
N SER A 169 34.27 -3.81 4.17
CA SER A 169 33.56 -4.92 3.54
C SER A 169 32.08 -4.97 3.92
N LEU A 170 31.25 -5.31 2.95
CA LEU A 170 29.87 -5.65 3.16
C LEU A 170 29.69 -7.11 2.72
N PHE A 171 29.26 -7.95 3.64
CA PHE A 171 28.97 -9.35 3.38
C PHE A 171 27.49 -9.62 3.64
N VAL A 172 26.79 -10.13 2.63
CA VAL A 172 25.35 -10.34 2.68
C VAL A 172 25.04 -11.79 2.34
N VAL A 173 24.31 -12.46 3.24
CA VAL A 173 23.87 -13.85 3.08
C VAL A 173 22.35 -13.91 3.13
N GLY A 174 21.75 -14.69 2.24
CA GLY A 174 20.31 -14.91 2.20
C GLY A 174 19.90 -15.84 1.08
N ASP A 175 18.74 -16.45 1.23
CA ASP A 175 18.10 -17.28 0.22
C ASP A 175 16.66 -16.81 0.00
N THR A 176 16.37 -16.22 -1.14
CA THR A 176 15.04 -15.68 -1.49
C THR A 176 13.92 -16.73 -1.41
N LYS A 177 14.25 -18.02 -1.52
CA LYS A 177 13.29 -19.12 -1.41
C LYS A 177 12.88 -19.43 0.04
N GLN A 178 13.66 -18.96 1.01
CA GLN A 178 13.39 -19.16 2.44
C GLN A 178 12.64 -17.98 3.09
N SER A 179 12.34 -16.94 2.32
CA SER A 179 11.59 -15.78 2.85
C SER A 179 10.18 -16.17 3.25
N ILE A 180 9.86 -15.98 4.53
CA ILE A 180 8.53 -16.23 5.13
C ILE A 180 7.94 -15.00 5.82
N TYR A 181 8.70 -13.90 5.96
CA TYR A 181 8.30 -12.70 6.71
C TYR A 181 7.73 -11.57 5.85
N GLY A 182 7.20 -11.88 4.67
CA GLY A 182 6.55 -10.88 3.80
C GLY A 182 5.41 -10.12 4.50
N PHE A 183 4.69 -10.76 5.44
CA PHE A 183 3.65 -10.13 6.26
C PHE A 183 4.20 -9.10 7.27
N GLN A 184 5.50 -9.13 7.56
CA GLN A 184 6.21 -8.14 8.39
C GLN A 184 6.97 -7.11 7.55
N GLY A 185 6.71 -7.04 6.24
CA GLY A 185 7.32 -6.07 5.34
C GLY A 185 8.67 -6.50 4.75
N ALA A 186 9.11 -7.75 4.93
CA ALA A 186 10.24 -8.29 4.19
C ALA A 186 9.93 -8.33 2.68
N ASP A 187 10.88 -7.92 1.85
CA ASP A 187 10.78 -8.01 0.40
C ASP A 187 12.03 -8.70 -0.19
N PRO A 188 11.94 -9.97 -0.58
CA PRO A 188 13.05 -10.69 -1.20
C PRO A 188 13.56 -10.03 -2.50
N ARG A 189 12.71 -9.24 -3.18
CA ARG A 189 13.13 -8.49 -4.38
C ARG A 189 14.06 -7.34 -4.00
N ALA A 190 13.85 -6.71 -2.84
CA ALA A 190 14.74 -5.67 -2.32
C ALA A 190 16.15 -6.24 -2.07
N PHE A 191 16.26 -7.47 -1.60
CA PHE A 191 17.54 -8.17 -1.48
C PHE A 191 18.24 -8.35 -2.85
N ALA A 192 17.51 -8.83 -3.86
CA ALA A 192 18.08 -9.02 -5.19
C ALA A 192 18.55 -7.68 -5.81
N THR A 193 17.72 -6.63 -5.71
CA THR A 193 18.06 -5.27 -6.20
C THR A 193 19.26 -4.70 -5.45
N SER A 194 19.29 -4.84 -4.12
CA SER A 194 20.38 -4.30 -3.30
C SER A 194 21.71 -4.99 -3.57
N ARG A 195 21.69 -6.28 -3.92
CA ARG A 195 22.88 -7.00 -4.36
C ARG A 195 23.46 -6.37 -5.64
N ASP A 196 22.58 -6.05 -6.59
CA ASP A 196 23.01 -5.49 -7.87
C ASP A 196 23.46 -4.01 -7.74
N ASP A 197 22.84 -3.25 -6.81
CA ASP A 197 23.20 -1.86 -6.50
C ASP A 197 24.51 -1.72 -5.70
N LEU A 198 24.83 -2.71 -4.86
CA LEU A 198 25.99 -2.70 -3.98
C LEU A 198 27.17 -3.53 -4.50
N ALA A 199 27.01 -4.23 -5.63
CA ALA A 199 28.09 -4.92 -6.31
C ALA A 199 29.04 -3.89 -6.96
N PRO A 200 30.36 -3.99 -6.77
CA PRO A 200 31.35 -3.10 -7.38
C PRO A 200 31.41 -3.26 -8.89
#